data_015634789b1be869a792e900bcc53844
#
_entry.id   015634789b1be869a792e900bcc53844
#
_cell.length_a   1.000
_cell.length_b   1.000
_cell.length_c   1.000
_cell.angle_alpha   90.00
_cell.angle_beta   90.00
_cell.angle_gamma   90.00
#
_symmetry.space_group_name_H-M   'P 1'
#
loop_
_entity.id
_entity.type
_entity.pdbx_description
1 polymer ?
#
loop_
_entity_poly.entity_id
_entity_poly.type
_entity_poly.pdbx_seq_one_letter_code
_entity_poly.pdbx_strand_id
1 'polypeptide(L)'
;MNAFDVIIIGFGKGGKTLAAEFAKRGQKVAIIERSDKMYGGTCINIGCIPTKTLVHQAKMASALKDATFEERSEFYRNAVSVKESVTSALRNKNYHNLADNPNVTVYTGIGSFVSADVVAVRTATEKIRLTSKQI
;
A
#
# COMPACT_ATOMS: atom_id res chain seq x y z
N MET A 1 20.96 -8.25 -13.96
CA MET A 1 19.84 -8.96 -13.32
C MET A 1 20.06 -8.88 -11.82
N ASN A 2 19.07 -8.41 -11.07
CA ASN A 2 19.21 -8.20 -9.62
C ASN A 2 18.77 -9.48 -8.88
N ALA A 3 19.62 -10.00 -8.00
CA ALA A 3 19.35 -11.22 -7.22
C ALA A 3 18.86 -10.87 -5.81
N PHE A 4 17.82 -11.56 -5.38
CA PHE A 4 17.21 -11.48 -4.06
C PHE A 4 17.06 -12.88 -3.45
N ASP A 5 16.94 -12.95 -2.14
CA ASP A 5 16.60 -14.19 -1.45
C ASP A 5 15.11 -14.49 -1.61
N VAL A 6 14.28 -13.44 -1.59
CA VAL A 6 12.82 -13.53 -1.73
C VAL A 6 12.29 -12.40 -2.63
N ILE A 7 11.38 -12.74 -3.53
CA ILE A 7 10.59 -11.77 -4.30
C ILE A 7 9.13 -11.90 -3.88
N ILE A 8 8.49 -10.78 -3.60
CA ILE A 8 7.07 -10.71 -3.20
C ILE A 8 6.32 -9.83 -4.19
N ILE A 9 5.25 -10.36 -4.78
CA ILE A 9 4.38 -9.60 -5.69
C ILE A 9 3.13 -9.18 -4.93
N GLY A 10 3.00 -7.89 -4.68
CA GLY A 10 1.91 -7.25 -3.95
C GLY A 10 2.31 -6.72 -2.58
N PHE A 11 2.03 -5.43 -2.34
CA PHE A 11 2.31 -4.72 -1.08
C PHE A 11 1.11 -4.74 -0.11
N GLY A 12 0.28 -5.77 -0.18
CA GLY A 12 -0.86 -5.95 0.71
C GLY A 12 -0.46 -6.46 2.10
N LYS A 13 -1.46 -6.79 2.92
CA LYS A 13 -1.25 -7.24 4.31
C LYS A 13 -0.28 -8.43 4.40
N GLY A 14 -0.47 -9.45 3.55
CA GLY A 14 0.39 -10.64 3.52
C GLY A 14 1.80 -10.30 3.06
N GLY A 15 1.92 -9.66 1.88
CA GLY A 15 3.22 -9.34 1.27
C GLY A 15 4.09 -8.46 2.17
N LYS A 16 3.54 -7.37 2.71
CA LYS A 16 4.31 -6.50 3.59
C LYS A 16 4.74 -7.16 4.91
N THR A 17 3.91 -8.06 5.44
CA THR A 17 4.24 -8.79 6.68
C THR A 17 5.36 -9.79 6.44
N LEU A 18 5.29 -10.55 5.33
CA LEU A 18 6.35 -11.46 4.93
C LEU A 18 7.65 -10.71 4.61
N ALA A 19 7.58 -9.61 3.85
CA ALA A 19 8.75 -8.80 3.54
C ALA A 19 9.49 -8.32 4.80
N ALA A 20 8.75 -7.82 5.79
CA ALA A 20 9.31 -7.37 7.06
C ALA A 20 9.97 -8.53 7.83
N GLU A 21 9.33 -9.70 7.85
CA GLU A 21 9.86 -10.87 8.57
C GLU A 21 11.12 -11.43 7.91
N PHE A 22 11.16 -11.57 6.59
CA PHE A 22 12.35 -12.01 5.87
C PHE A 22 13.51 -11.01 6.00
N ALA A 23 13.21 -9.72 5.87
CA ALA A 23 14.22 -8.66 6.04
C ALA A 23 14.81 -8.64 7.46
N LYS A 24 13.98 -8.89 8.49
CA LYS A 24 14.42 -9.03 9.88
C LYS A 24 15.39 -10.21 10.08
N ARG A 25 15.26 -11.25 9.29
CA ARG A 25 16.18 -12.40 9.26
C ARG A 25 17.44 -12.16 8.43
N GLY A 26 17.65 -10.93 7.95
CA GLY A 26 18.81 -10.55 7.14
C GLY A 26 18.73 -10.93 5.68
N GLN A 27 17.58 -11.41 5.19
CA GLN A 27 17.39 -11.79 3.79
C GLN A 27 17.14 -10.54 2.93
N LYS A 28 17.68 -10.56 1.71
CA LYS A 28 17.41 -9.52 0.70
C LYS A 28 16.06 -9.76 0.04
N VAL A 29 15.14 -8.82 0.22
CA VAL A 29 13.76 -8.93 -0.24
C VAL A 29 13.47 -7.90 -1.32
N ALA A 30 12.91 -8.33 -2.45
CA ALA A 30 12.24 -7.45 -3.39
C ALA A 30 10.73 -7.52 -3.15
N ILE A 31 10.07 -6.37 -3.00
CA ILE A 31 8.62 -6.28 -2.97
C ILE A 31 8.13 -5.41 -4.12
N ILE A 32 7.17 -5.92 -4.88
CA ILE A 32 6.66 -5.30 -6.10
C ILE A 32 5.22 -4.86 -5.88
N GLU A 33 4.91 -3.60 -6.14
CA GLU A 33 3.54 -3.08 -6.11
C GLU A 33 3.25 -2.30 -7.39
N ARG A 34 2.12 -2.59 -8.03
CA ARG A 34 1.77 -1.98 -9.31
C ARG A 34 1.44 -0.49 -9.23
N SER A 35 1.09 0.02 -8.05
CA SER A 35 0.65 1.39 -7.86
C SER A 35 1.16 1.98 -6.55
N ASP A 36 1.75 3.16 -6.62
CA ASP A 36 2.15 3.96 -5.46
C ASP A 36 0.97 4.35 -4.56
N LYS A 37 -0.25 4.30 -5.09
CA LYS A 37 -1.52 4.53 -4.37
C LYS A 37 -1.96 3.33 -3.54
N MET A 38 -1.29 2.16 -3.68
CA MET A 38 -1.71 0.90 -3.07
C MET A 38 -0.75 0.34 -2.02
N TYR A 39 0.28 1.06 -1.64
CA TYR A 39 1.16 0.63 -0.55
C TYR A 39 0.37 0.39 0.74
N GLY A 40 0.54 -0.78 1.34
CA GLY A 40 -0.23 -1.25 2.48
C GLY A 40 -1.49 -2.04 2.13
N GLY A 41 -1.87 -2.06 0.84
CA GLY A 41 -2.93 -2.90 0.28
C GLY A 41 -4.34 -2.34 0.41
N THR A 42 -5.30 -3.16 0.04
CA THR A 42 -6.73 -2.82 -0.11
C THR A 42 -7.37 -2.32 1.20
N CYS A 43 -7.01 -2.92 2.34
CA CYS A 43 -7.58 -2.53 3.64
C CYS A 43 -7.30 -1.06 3.97
N ILE A 44 -6.09 -0.58 3.72
CA ILE A 44 -5.69 0.80 4.00
C ILE A 44 -6.25 1.76 2.96
N ASN A 45 -6.20 1.39 1.68
CA ASN A 45 -6.39 2.34 0.59
C ASN A 45 -7.82 2.39 0.03
N ILE A 46 -8.57 1.28 0.12
CA ILE A 46 -9.87 1.16 -0.55
C ILE A 46 -10.99 0.73 0.40
N GLY A 47 -10.72 -0.21 1.31
CA GLY A 47 -11.76 -0.88 2.09
C GLY A 47 -11.86 -0.42 3.54
N CYS A 48 -11.17 -1.12 4.44
CA CYS A 48 -11.40 -1.03 5.89
C CYS A 48 -11.23 0.39 6.46
N ILE A 49 -10.11 1.02 6.19
CA ILE A 49 -9.76 2.32 6.78
C ILE A 49 -10.63 3.45 6.20
N PRO A 50 -10.75 3.59 4.86
CA PRO A 50 -11.65 4.60 4.30
C PRO A 50 -13.08 4.47 4.79
N THR A 51 -13.62 3.26 4.81
CA THR A 51 -14.99 2.98 5.26
C THR A 51 -15.17 3.34 6.73
N LYS A 52 -14.29 2.88 7.62
CA LYS A 52 -14.37 3.19 9.06
C LYS A 52 -14.25 4.68 9.33
N THR A 53 -13.40 5.38 8.62
CA THR A 53 -13.25 6.84 8.75
C THR A 53 -14.55 7.55 8.35
N LEU A 54 -15.14 7.20 7.20
CA LEU A 54 -16.40 7.81 6.75
C LEU A 54 -17.58 7.47 7.68
N VAL A 55 -17.67 6.23 8.17
CA VAL A 55 -18.71 5.82 9.14
C VAL A 55 -18.57 6.61 10.45
N HIS A 56 -17.34 6.81 10.93
CA HIS A 56 -17.10 7.64 12.12
C HIS A 56 -17.56 9.08 11.90
N GLN A 57 -17.20 9.69 10.77
CA GLN A 57 -17.65 11.03 10.42
C GLN A 57 -19.18 11.12 10.28
N ALA A 58 -19.81 10.10 9.67
CA ALA A 58 -21.27 10.06 9.54
C ALA A 58 -21.99 9.99 10.91
N LYS A 59 -21.43 9.26 11.88
CA LYS A 59 -21.95 9.25 13.25
C LYS A 59 -21.88 10.63 13.91
N MET A 60 -20.82 11.39 13.68
CA MET A 60 -20.70 12.76 14.17
C MET A 60 -21.74 13.67 13.50
N ALA A 61 -21.94 13.52 12.18
CA ALA A 61 -22.94 14.28 11.43
C ALA A 61 -24.38 14.01 11.89
N SER A 62 -24.68 12.82 12.40
CA SER A 62 -26.02 12.48 12.88
C SER A 62 -26.50 13.33 14.07
N ALA A 63 -25.59 14.00 14.77
CA ALA A 63 -25.92 14.96 15.81
C ALA A 63 -26.41 16.33 15.26
N LEU A 64 -26.21 16.59 13.97
CA LEU A 64 -26.62 17.83 13.28
C LEU A 64 -28.05 17.71 12.76
N LYS A 65 -29.05 17.60 13.67
CA LYS A 65 -30.43 17.31 13.30
C LYS A 65 -31.07 18.40 12.43
N ASP A 66 -30.78 19.66 12.70
CA ASP A 66 -31.39 20.84 12.05
C ASP A 66 -30.46 21.50 11.02
N ALA A 67 -29.39 20.80 10.59
CA ALA A 67 -28.44 21.36 9.64
C ALA A 67 -29.05 21.54 8.24
N THR A 68 -28.75 22.68 7.62
CA THR A 68 -29.11 22.97 6.23
C THR A 68 -28.41 22.01 5.24
N PHE A 69 -28.84 22.04 4.00
CA PHE A 69 -28.18 21.29 2.94
C PHE A 69 -26.73 21.73 2.75
N GLU A 70 -26.46 23.03 2.83
CA GLU A 70 -25.09 23.56 2.67
C GLU A 70 -24.16 23.10 3.79
N GLU A 71 -24.61 23.16 5.04
CA GLU A 71 -23.85 22.67 6.20
C GLU A 71 -23.56 21.18 6.11
N ARG A 72 -24.54 20.37 5.67
CA ARG A 72 -24.34 18.93 5.44
C ARG A 72 -23.35 18.65 4.31
N SER A 73 -23.41 19.43 3.23
CA SER A 73 -22.47 19.32 2.10
C SER A 73 -21.05 19.69 2.50
N GLU A 74 -20.89 20.71 3.31
CA GLU A 74 -19.57 21.09 3.84
C GLU A 74 -19.02 20.00 4.77
N PHE A 75 -19.86 19.48 5.66
CA PHE A 75 -19.48 18.39 6.53
C PHE A 75 -19.04 17.16 5.75
N TYR A 76 -19.75 16.80 4.67
CA TYR A 76 -19.39 15.68 3.81
C TYR A 76 -18.04 15.90 3.10
N ARG A 77 -17.80 17.10 2.54
CA ARG A 77 -16.49 17.43 1.93
C ARG A 77 -15.37 17.32 2.94
N ASN A 78 -15.58 17.79 4.17
CA ASN A 78 -14.61 17.65 5.24
C ASN A 78 -14.37 16.18 5.62
N ALA A 79 -15.43 15.38 5.72
CA ALA A 79 -15.32 13.93 5.98
C ALA A 79 -14.48 13.21 4.93
N VAL A 80 -14.64 13.54 3.64
CA VAL A 80 -13.83 13.01 2.55
C VAL A 80 -12.37 13.44 2.69
N SER A 81 -12.11 14.70 3.00
CA SER A 81 -10.76 15.23 3.24
C SER A 81 -10.06 14.50 4.41
N VAL A 82 -10.76 14.29 5.51
CA VAL A 82 -10.27 13.53 6.66
C VAL A 82 -9.93 12.10 6.25
N LYS A 83 -10.81 11.43 5.51
CA LYS A 83 -10.58 10.08 4.99
C LYS A 83 -9.31 10.02 4.12
N GLU A 84 -9.11 10.98 3.23
CA GLU A 84 -7.92 11.04 2.36
C GLU A 84 -6.64 11.28 3.15
N SER A 85 -6.68 12.16 4.13
CA SER A 85 -5.54 12.45 5.02
C SER A 85 -5.13 11.20 5.80
N VAL A 86 -6.07 10.51 6.44
CA VAL A 86 -5.80 9.27 7.19
C VAL A 86 -5.23 8.18 6.28
N THR A 87 -5.83 7.99 5.10
CA THR A 87 -5.38 6.96 4.14
C THR A 87 -3.97 7.26 3.63
N SER A 88 -3.69 8.50 3.28
CA SER A 88 -2.37 8.92 2.79
C SER A 88 -1.28 8.78 3.85
N ALA A 89 -1.57 9.16 5.09
CA ALA A 89 -0.63 9.02 6.20
C ALA A 89 -0.30 7.55 6.47
N LEU A 90 -1.29 6.67 6.48
CA LEU A 90 -1.09 5.23 6.69
C LEU A 90 -0.37 4.57 5.50
N ARG A 91 -0.67 4.97 4.27
CA ARG A 91 0.04 4.50 3.08
C ARG A 91 1.52 4.85 3.15
N ASN A 92 1.82 6.11 3.43
CA ASN A 92 3.19 6.60 3.57
C ASN A 92 3.94 5.86 4.68
N LYS A 93 3.33 5.70 5.85
CA LYS A 93 3.90 4.92 6.97
C LYS A 93 4.20 3.48 6.56
N ASN A 94 3.29 2.82 5.86
CA ASN A 94 3.51 1.44 5.40
C ASN A 94 4.65 1.33 4.38
N TYR A 95 4.76 2.31 3.47
CA TYR A 95 5.87 2.39 2.52
C TYR A 95 7.21 2.49 3.25
N HIS A 96 7.37 3.48 4.11
CA HIS A 96 8.62 3.74 4.83
C HIS A 96 8.99 2.61 5.80
N ASN A 97 8.03 1.93 6.41
CA ASN A 97 8.32 0.76 7.25
C ASN A 97 9.11 -0.35 6.52
N LEU A 98 9.00 -0.41 5.19
CA LEU A 98 9.74 -1.37 4.36
C LEU A 98 10.87 -0.70 3.57
N ALA A 99 10.58 0.40 2.90
CA ALA A 99 11.55 1.07 2.02
C ALA A 99 12.80 1.58 2.76
N ASP A 100 12.66 1.93 4.03
CA ASP A 100 13.78 2.40 4.86
C ASP A 100 14.62 1.24 5.44
N ASN A 101 14.20 -0.01 5.22
CA ASN A 101 14.97 -1.17 5.65
C ASN A 101 16.03 -1.51 4.59
N PRO A 102 17.33 -1.60 4.95
CA PRO A 102 18.42 -1.85 3.99
C PRO A 102 18.33 -3.19 3.27
N ASN A 103 17.58 -4.15 3.83
CA ASN A 103 17.37 -5.46 3.23
C ASN A 103 16.14 -5.52 2.31
N VAL A 104 15.39 -4.42 2.15
CA VAL A 104 14.17 -4.38 1.31
C VAL A 104 14.36 -3.41 0.15
N THR A 105 14.04 -3.88 -1.05
CA THR A 105 13.91 -3.01 -2.23
C THR A 105 12.47 -3.01 -2.71
N VAL A 106 11.86 -1.83 -2.72
CA VAL A 106 10.50 -1.64 -3.22
C VAL A 106 10.54 -1.27 -4.70
N TYR A 107 9.83 -2.03 -5.52
CA TYR A 107 9.63 -1.75 -6.94
C TYR A 107 8.19 -1.32 -7.21
N THR A 108 8.01 -0.14 -7.77
CA THR A 108 6.70 0.32 -8.25
C THR A 108 6.54 -0.06 -9.72
N GLY A 109 5.73 -1.07 -9.99
CA GLY A 109 5.56 -1.60 -11.33
C GLY A 109 4.76 -2.89 -11.36
N ILE A 110 4.50 -3.39 -12.55
CA ILE A 110 3.78 -4.64 -12.77
C ILE A 110 4.77 -5.79 -12.80
N GLY A 111 4.69 -6.66 -11.79
CA GLY A 111 5.43 -7.92 -11.72
C GLY A 111 4.77 -9.01 -12.54
N SER A 112 5.56 -9.75 -13.31
CA SER A 112 5.11 -10.92 -14.06
C SER A 112 6.18 -12.02 -14.07
N PHE A 113 5.77 -13.27 -13.94
CA PHE A 113 6.69 -14.40 -14.06
C PHE A 113 7.25 -14.51 -15.47
N VAL A 114 8.55 -14.75 -15.58
CA VAL A 114 9.25 -15.09 -16.82
C VAL A 114 9.62 -16.59 -16.78
N SER A 115 10.03 -17.08 -15.63
CA SER A 115 10.29 -18.49 -15.31
C SER A 115 9.96 -18.74 -13.84
N ALA A 116 10.21 -19.94 -13.35
CA ALA A 116 9.97 -20.31 -11.94
C ALA A 116 10.78 -19.46 -10.94
N ASP A 117 11.90 -18.91 -11.36
CA ASP A 117 12.88 -18.18 -10.55
C ASP A 117 13.15 -16.75 -11.04
N VAL A 118 12.44 -16.27 -12.08
CA VAL A 118 12.63 -14.95 -12.68
C VAL A 118 11.32 -14.19 -12.79
N VAL A 119 11.30 -12.99 -12.23
CA VAL A 119 10.20 -12.02 -12.37
C VAL A 119 10.67 -10.81 -13.18
N ALA A 120 9.89 -10.44 -14.18
CA ALA A 120 10.03 -9.15 -14.86
C ALA A 120 9.16 -8.11 -14.16
N VAL A 121 9.74 -6.96 -13.85
CA VAL A 121 9.04 -5.79 -13.33
C VAL A 121 9.02 -4.73 -14.40
N ARG A 122 7.83 -4.34 -14.84
CA ARG A 122 7.63 -3.21 -15.76
C ARG A 122 7.27 -1.97 -14.95
N THR A 123 8.21 -1.07 -14.83
CA THR A 123 8.00 0.25 -14.23
C THR A 123 7.47 1.24 -15.28
N ALA A 124 7.33 2.51 -14.92
CA ALA A 124 6.95 3.56 -15.87
C ALA A 124 8.02 3.82 -16.94
N THR A 125 9.30 3.56 -16.64
CA THR A 125 10.44 3.96 -17.49
C THR A 125 11.20 2.77 -18.07
N GLU A 126 11.17 1.61 -17.43
CA GLU A 126 12.02 0.49 -17.81
C GLU A 126 11.39 -0.88 -17.49
N LYS A 127 12.02 -1.93 -18.00
CA LYS A 127 11.71 -3.32 -17.67
C LYS A 127 12.93 -3.95 -16.99
N ILE A 128 12.77 -4.32 -15.72
CA ILE A 128 13.81 -4.90 -14.88
C ILE A 128 13.56 -6.40 -14.74
N ARG A 129 14.61 -7.20 -14.67
CA ARG A 129 14.54 -8.64 -14.33
C ARG A 129 15.13 -8.88 -12.95
N LEU A 130 14.35 -9.53 -12.11
CA LEU A 130 14.73 -9.97 -10.77
C LEU A 130 14.79 -11.49 -10.74
N THR A 131 15.72 -12.04 -9.98
CA THR A 131 15.81 -13.49 -9.79
C THR A 131 15.80 -13.85 -8.31
N SER A 132 15.14 -14.96 -7.98
CA SER A 132 15.09 -15.53 -6.64
C SER A 132 14.66 -16.99 -6.71
N LYS A 133 15.06 -17.76 -5.71
CA LYS A 133 14.57 -19.13 -5.50
C LYS A 133 13.22 -19.18 -4.78
N GLN A 134 12.75 -18.06 -4.22
CA GLN A 134 11.48 -17.92 -3.49
C GLN A 134 10.71 -16.71 -4.04
N ILE A 135 9.55 -16.99 -4.62
CA ILE A 135 8.66 -15.98 -5.18
C ILE A 135 7.25 -16.19 -4.65
#